data_12de647b7bc1ec8f99ed35ef02830372
#
_entry.id   12de647b7bc1ec8f99ed35ef02830372
#
_cell.length_a   1.000
_cell.length_b   1.000
_cell.length_c   1.000
_cell.angle_alpha   90.00
_cell.angle_beta   90.00
_cell.angle_gamma   90.00
#
_symmetry.space_group_name_H-M   'P 1'
#
loop_
_entity.id
_entity.type
_entity.pdbx_description
1 polymer ?
#
loop_
_entity_poly.entity_id
_entity_poly.type
_entity_poly.pdbx_seq_one_letter_code
_entity_poly.pdbx_strand_id
1 'polypeptide(L)'
;MPHVRVRIDFTPLADDDEFVLGELTDDLTDELREIGEVERVERPVVEPNAKGVAELAIGVVTVLVGTEPGYVQALVEVVLAFLRRHDGRRVHLRVGDIELTIDQPTHGQIDELISTVRAAIERARP
;
A
#
# COMPACT_ATOMS: atom_id res chain seq x y z
N MET A 1 -13.69 10.52 15.40
CA MET A 1 -12.24 10.27 15.43
C MET A 1 -11.62 10.72 14.12
N PRO A 2 -10.49 11.43 14.17
CA PRO A 2 -9.83 11.83 12.93
C PRO A 2 -9.27 10.61 12.21
N HIS A 3 -9.43 10.62 10.91
CA HIS A 3 -8.89 9.58 10.04
C HIS A 3 -8.10 10.24 8.92
N VAL A 4 -7.10 9.53 8.44
CA VAL A 4 -6.29 9.98 7.31
C VAL A 4 -6.46 8.97 6.19
N ARG A 5 -6.64 9.50 4.98
CA ARG A 5 -6.74 8.67 3.78
C ARG A 5 -5.34 8.28 3.32
N VAL A 6 -5.12 6.97 3.21
CA VAL A 6 -3.84 6.42 2.73
C VAL A 6 -4.11 5.64 1.46
N ARG A 7 -3.38 5.98 0.42
CA ARG A 7 -3.44 5.26 -0.86
C ARG A 7 -2.25 4.32 -0.94
N ILE A 8 -2.53 3.05 -1.23
CA ILE A 8 -1.51 2.00 -1.23
C ILE A 8 -1.53 1.27 -2.56
N ASP A 9 -0.37 1.16 -3.19
CA ASP A 9 -0.18 0.31 -4.35
C ASP A 9 1.15 -0.42 -4.24
N PHE A 10 1.39 -1.39 -5.11
CA PHE A 10 2.63 -2.14 -5.14
C PHE A 10 3.15 -2.25 -6.57
N THR A 11 4.47 -2.40 -6.70
CA THR A 11 5.12 -2.54 -8.00
C THR A 11 4.85 -3.92 -8.59
N PRO A 12 4.31 -4.02 -9.82
CA PRO A 12 4.17 -5.31 -10.48
C PRO A 12 5.53 -5.85 -10.93
N LEU A 13 5.64 -7.18 -10.98
CA LEU A 13 6.81 -7.87 -11.52
C LEU A 13 6.54 -8.28 -12.97
N ALA A 14 7.62 -8.53 -13.73
CA ALA A 14 7.51 -8.83 -15.16
C ALA A 14 6.64 -10.05 -15.47
N ASP A 15 6.57 -11.02 -14.55
CA ASP A 15 5.79 -12.25 -14.74
C ASP A 15 4.35 -12.15 -14.23
N ASP A 16 3.97 -11.01 -13.67
CA ASP A 16 2.62 -10.82 -13.16
C ASP A 16 1.62 -10.63 -14.29
N ASP A 17 0.53 -11.38 -14.21
CA ASP A 17 -0.63 -11.14 -15.07
C ASP A 17 -1.75 -10.45 -14.26
N GLU A 18 -2.84 -10.13 -14.93
CA GLU A 18 -3.99 -9.48 -14.30
C GLU A 18 -4.56 -10.30 -13.14
N PHE A 19 -4.58 -11.62 -13.28
CA PHE A 19 -5.10 -12.53 -12.25
C PHE A 19 -4.23 -12.47 -10.99
N VAL A 20 -2.92 -12.55 -11.14
CA VAL A 20 -1.98 -12.47 -10.02
C VAL A 20 -2.06 -11.12 -9.33
N LEU A 21 -2.09 -10.03 -10.09
CA LEU A 21 -2.20 -8.69 -9.52
C LEU A 21 -3.54 -8.50 -8.80
N GLY A 22 -4.61 -9.09 -9.32
CA GLY A 22 -5.92 -9.09 -8.66
C GLY A 22 -5.91 -9.82 -7.33
N GLU A 23 -5.28 -10.99 -7.26
CA GLU A 23 -5.14 -11.74 -6.01
C GLU A 23 -4.32 -10.98 -4.97
N LEU A 24 -3.22 -10.35 -5.39
CA LEU A 24 -2.38 -9.56 -4.50
C LEU A 24 -3.13 -8.34 -3.96
N THR A 25 -3.92 -7.69 -4.81
CA THR A 25 -4.75 -6.56 -4.41
C THR A 25 -5.80 -6.98 -3.39
N ASP A 26 -6.44 -8.13 -3.60
CA ASP A 26 -7.44 -8.66 -2.67
C ASP A 26 -6.81 -9.05 -1.33
N ASP A 27 -5.65 -9.67 -1.34
CA ASP A 27 -4.92 -10.05 -0.14
C ASP A 27 -4.56 -8.82 0.70
N LEU A 28 -4.02 -7.80 0.06
CA LEU A 28 -3.69 -6.54 0.73
C LEU A 28 -4.96 -5.86 1.28
N THR A 29 -6.04 -5.86 0.50
CA THR A 29 -7.32 -5.27 0.90
C THR A 29 -7.88 -5.94 2.14
N ASP A 30 -7.87 -7.26 2.19
CA ASP A 30 -8.39 -8.02 3.33
C ASP A 30 -7.63 -7.69 4.62
N GLU A 31 -6.33 -7.55 4.54
CA GLU A 31 -5.52 -7.17 5.69
C GLU A 31 -5.75 -5.72 6.13
N LEU A 32 -5.90 -4.82 5.18
CA LEU A 32 -6.16 -3.42 5.48
C LEU A 32 -7.53 -3.21 6.14
N ARG A 33 -8.51 -4.05 5.82
CA ARG A 33 -9.82 -3.99 6.47
C ARG A 33 -9.76 -4.26 7.98
N GLU A 34 -8.77 -4.96 8.43
CA GLU A 34 -8.59 -5.23 9.86
C GLU A 34 -8.10 -4.00 10.64
N ILE A 35 -7.49 -3.04 9.98
CA ILE A 35 -6.89 -1.88 10.63
C ILE A 35 -7.56 -0.55 10.30
N GLY A 36 -8.45 -0.54 9.32
CA GLY A 36 -9.11 0.68 8.91
C GLY A 36 -10.29 0.39 7.99
N GLU A 37 -10.92 1.45 7.53
CA GLU A 37 -12.04 1.36 6.60
C GLU A 37 -11.52 1.48 5.17
N VAL A 38 -11.67 0.42 4.39
CA VAL A 38 -11.31 0.44 2.97
C VAL A 38 -12.37 1.25 2.23
N GLU A 39 -11.95 2.39 1.71
CA GLU A 39 -12.84 3.33 1.03
C GLU A 39 -13.00 2.98 -0.45
N ARG A 40 -11.92 2.56 -1.08
CA ARG A 40 -11.91 2.28 -2.51
C ARG A 40 -10.85 1.24 -2.86
N VAL A 41 -11.21 0.34 -3.78
CA VAL A 41 -10.27 -0.62 -4.36
C VAL A 41 -10.34 -0.48 -5.87
N GLU A 42 -9.21 -0.17 -6.49
CA GLU A 42 -9.08 -0.14 -7.94
C GLU A 42 -8.32 -1.39 -8.37
N ARG A 43 -9.02 -2.28 -9.06
CA ARG A 43 -8.43 -3.54 -9.51
C ARG A 43 -7.54 -3.31 -10.73
N PRO A 44 -6.44 -4.07 -10.85
CA PRO A 44 -5.59 -3.96 -12.03
C PRO A 44 -6.33 -4.39 -13.28
N VAL A 45 -6.11 -3.66 -14.38
CA VAL A 45 -6.74 -3.92 -15.67
C VAL A 45 -5.67 -3.95 -16.74
N VAL A 46 -5.77 -4.91 -17.65
CA VAL A 46 -4.93 -4.92 -18.87
C VAL A 46 -5.61 -4.03 -19.90
N GLU A 47 -4.92 -2.98 -20.34
CA GLU A 47 -5.43 -2.11 -21.39
C GLU A 47 -5.18 -2.74 -22.76
N PRO A 48 -6.24 -3.13 -23.49
CA PRO A 48 -6.07 -3.83 -24.77
C PRO A 48 -5.54 -2.96 -25.91
N ASN A 49 -5.46 -1.66 -25.72
CA ASN A 49 -5.05 -0.69 -26.74
C ASN A 49 -3.64 -0.14 -26.58
N ALA A 50 -2.87 -0.66 -25.61
CA ALA A 50 -1.49 -0.24 -25.47
C ALA A 50 -0.69 -0.76 -26.67
N LYS A 51 -0.15 0.14 -27.46
CA LYS A 51 0.55 -0.10 -28.73
C LYS A 51 1.69 -1.12 -28.61
N GLY A 52 1.36 -2.41 -28.66
CA GLY A 52 2.34 -3.49 -28.66
C GLY A 52 3.04 -3.77 -27.33
N VAL A 53 2.72 -3.03 -26.29
CA VAL A 53 3.23 -3.26 -24.93
C VAL A 53 2.02 -3.34 -24.01
N ALA A 54 1.81 -4.50 -23.39
CA ALA A 54 0.75 -4.65 -22.42
C ALA A 54 1.12 -3.87 -21.15
N GLU A 55 0.58 -2.68 -20.97
CA GLU A 55 0.69 -1.96 -19.72
C GLU A 55 -0.39 -2.47 -18.77
N LEU A 56 0.05 -3.11 -17.69
CA LEU A 56 -0.84 -3.50 -16.61
C LEU A 56 -1.06 -2.29 -15.71
N ALA A 57 -2.31 -1.85 -15.59
CA ALA A 57 -2.65 -0.84 -14.60
C ALA A 57 -2.51 -1.48 -13.20
N ILE A 58 -1.88 -0.75 -12.30
CA ILE A 58 -1.63 -1.21 -10.95
C ILE A 58 -2.93 -1.17 -10.14
N GLY A 59 -3.17 -2.20 -9.31
CA GLY A 59 -4.24 -2.16 -8.33
C GLY A 59 -3.92 -1.18 -7.21
N VAL A 60 -4.90 -0.38 -6.83
CA VAL A 60 -4.75 0.63 -5.77
C VAL A 60 -5.80 0.42 -4.71
N VAL A 61 -5.40 0.44 -3.45
CA VAL A 61 -6.31 0.36 -2.31
C VAL A 61 -6.24 1.68 -1.54
N THR A 62 -7.39 2.29 -1.32
CA THR A 62 -7.49 3.50 -0.50
C THR A 62 -8.17 3.13 0.83
N VAL A 63 -7.50 3.41 1.93
CA VAL A 63 -7.98 3.07 3.28
C VAL A 63 -7.97 4.31 4.18
N LEU A 64 -8.98 4.41 5.04
CA LEU A 64 -9.02 5.42 6.09
C LEU A 64 -8.45 4.82 7.36
N VAL A 65 -7.38 5.41 7.85
CA VAL A 65 -6.65 4.92 9.02
C VAL A 65 -6.73 5.95 10.14
N GLY A 66 -6.96 5.48 11.37
CA GLY A 66 -6.93 6.36 12.53
C GLY A 66 -5.55 6.95 12.76
N THR A 67 -5.51 8.15 13.34
CA THR A 67 -4.24 8.89 13.55
C THR A 67 -3.51 8.51 14.83
N GLU A 68 -4.09 7.64 15.65
CA GLU A 68 -3.43 7.18 16.86
C GLU A 68 -2.21 6.31 16.54
N PRO A 69 -1.15 6.34 17.37
CA PRO A 69 0.09 5.61 17.09
C PRO A 69 -0.10 4.11 16.85
N GLY A 70 -1.06 3.48 17.53
CA GLY A 70 -1.35 2.06 17.35
C GLY A 70 -1.81 1.71 15.94
N TYR A 71 -2.60 2.57 15.31
CA TYR A 71 -3.05 2.38 13.92
C TYR A 71 -1.92 2.58 12.93
N VAL A 72 -1.04 3.54 13.19
CA VAL A 72 0.14 3.77 12.35
C VAL A 72 1.05 2.56 12.35
N GLN A 73 1.31 2.01 13.52
CA GLN A 73 2.13 0.81 13.66
C GLN A 73 1.48 -0.38 12.95
N ALA A 74 0.17 -0.57 13.12
CA ALA A 74 -0.57 -1.64 12.46
C ALA A 74 -0.49 -1.53 10.94
N LEU A 75 -0.59 -0.32 10.40
CA LEU A 75 -0.45 -0.08 8.95
C LEU A 75 0.92 -0.53 8.45
N VAL A 76 1.98 -0.13 9.15
CA VAL A 76 3.35 -0.52 8.77
C VAL A 76 3.52 -2.04 8.85
N GLU A 77 2.99 -2.67 9.90
CA GLU A 77 3.07 -4.12 10.05
C GLU A 77 2.37 -4.87 8.93
N VAL A 78 1.20 -4.39 8.49
CA VAL A 78 0.47 -4.98 7.35
C VAL A 78 1.31 -4.91 6.08
N VAL A 79 1.89 -3.74 5.81
CA VAL A 79 2.74 -3.53 4.61
C VAL A 79 3.96 -4.45 4.66
N LEU A 80 4.61 -4.54 5.81
CA LEU A 80 5.79 -5.40 5.96
C LEU A 80 5.44 -6.89 5.81
N ALA A 81 4.32 -7.33 6.36
CA ALA A 81 3.85 -8.70 6.21
C ALA A 81 3.55 -9.03 4.74
N PHE A 82 2.94 -8.11 4.02
CA PHE A 82 2.69 -8.24 2.58
C PHE A 82 4.02 -8.41 1.82
N LEU A 83 5.00 -7.57 2.10
CA LEU A 83 6.31 -7.63 1.44
C LEU A 83 7.06 -8.92 1.75
N ARG A 84 6.92 -9.45 2.97
CA ARG A 84 7.55 -10.73 3.33
C ARG A 84 6.96 -11.91 2.58
N ARG A 85 5.66 -11.87 2.31
CA ARG A 85 4.98 -12.92 1.56
C ARG A 85 5.24 -12.82 0.05
N HIS A 86 5.59 -11.63 -0.44
CA HIS A 86 5.72 -11.33 -1.86
C HIS A 86 7.05 -10.64 -2.13
N ASP A 87 8.12 -11.43 -2.08
CA ASP A 87 9.49 -10.94 -2.27
C ASP A 87 9.69 -10.21 -3.60
N GLY A 88 10.59 -9.24 -3.55
CA GLY A 88 11.00 -8.49 -4.75
C GLY A 88 10.08 -7.35 -5.14
N ARG A 89 9.02 -7.10 -4.36
CA ARG A 89 8.07 -6.02 -4.63
C ARG A 89 8.35 -4.83 -3.74
N ARG A 90 7.84 -3.68 -4.18
CA ARG A 90 7.85 -2.45 -3.40
C ARG A 90 6.41 -2.00 -3.22
N VAL A 91 6.13 -1.44 -2.06
CA VAL A 91 4.83 -0.85 -1.77
C VAL A 91 4.97 0.67 -1.75
N HIS A 92 4.05 1.33 -2.40
CA HIS A 92 4.01 2.79 -2.44
C HIS A 92 2.85 3.28 -1.60
N LEU A 93 3.15 4.14 -0.63
CA LEU A 93 2.15 4.79 0.21
C LEU A 93 2.04 6.25 -0.17
N ARG A 94 0.82 6.73 -0.30
CA ARG A 94 0.58 8.16 -0.50
C ARG A 94 -0.31 8.67 0.62
N VAL A 95 0.21 9.60 1.40
CA VAL A 95 -0.50 10.23 2.52
C VAL A 95 -0.48 11.74 2.29
N GLY A 96 -1.60 12.31 1.86
CA GLY A 96 -1.66 13.72 1.47
C GLY A 96 -0.69 14.00 0.32
N ASP A 97 0.26 14.90 0.54
CA ASP A 97 1.28 15.27 -0.46
C ASP A 97 2.54 14.43 -0.37
N ILE A 98 2.60 13.51 0.59
CA ILE A 98 3.80 12.73 0.86
C ILE A 98 3.69 11.36 0.21
N GLU A 99 4.69 10.99 -0.55
CA GLU A 99 4.81 9.66 -1.15
C GLU A 99 5.98 8.92 -0.52
N LEU A 100 5.74 7.69 -0.10
CA LEU A 100 6.75 6.83 0.50
C LEU A 100 6.83 5.53 -0.28
N THR A 101 8.04 5.07 -0.52
CA THR A 101 8.26 3.75 -1.13
C THR A 101 8.90 2.85 -0.08
N ILE A 102 8.29 1.70 0.14
CA ILE A 102 8.75 0.72 1.13
C ILE A 102 9.14 -0.55 0.40
N ASP A 103 10.37 -0.96 0.57
CA ASP A 103 10.85 -2.28 0.18
C ASP A 103 11.16 -3.09 1.45
N GLN A 104 11.90 -4.17 1.37
CA GLN A 104 12.15 -5.01 2.54
C GLN A 104 13.20 -4.37 3.48
N PRO A 105 12.76 -3.60 4.49
CA PRO A 105 13.70 -2.94 5.39
C PRO A 105 14.34 -3.90 6.38
N THR A 106 15.54 -3.58 6.84
CA THR A 106 16.18 -4.28 7.94
C THR A 106 15.50 -3.90 9.26
N HIS A 107 15.76 -4.67 10.33
CA HIS A 107 15.20 -4.38 11.65
C HIS A 107 15.49 -2.96 12.14
N GLY A 108 16.68 -2.45 11.88
CA GLY A 108 17.02 -1.07 12.25
C GLY A 108 16.26 -0.02 11.47
N GLN A 109 15.83 -0.34 10.26
CA GLN A 109 15.06 0.58 9.41
C GLN A 109 13.57 0.60 9.73
N ILE A 110 13.06 -0.43 10.42
CA ILE A 110 11.63 -0.51 10.75
C ILE A 110 11.19 0.63 11.66
N ASP A 111 11.95 0.92 12.71
CA ASP A 111 11.63 2.02 13.62
C ASP A 111 11.63 3.36 12.92
N GLU A 112 12.61 3.58 12.05
CA GLU A 112 12.69 4.78 11.24
C GLU A 112 11.50 4.90 10.28
N LEU A 113 11.10 3.78 9.68
CA LEU A 113 9.94 3.72 8.79
C LEU A 113 8.66 4.08 9.55
N ILE A 114 8.44 3.52 10.74
CA ILE A 114 7.29 3.83 11.57
C ILE A 114 7.26 5.33 11.89
N SER A 115 8.40 5.90 12.25
CA SER A 115 8.50 7.33 12.54
C SER A 115 8.17 8.19 11.33
N THR A 116 8.64 7.78 10.15
CA THR A 116 8.39 8.50 8.90
C THR A 116 6.91 8.46 8.53
N VAL A 117 6.28 7.29 8.62
CA VAL A 117 4.84 7.13 8.32
C VAL A 117 4.01 7.93 9.32
N ARG A 118 4.38 7.89 10.61
CA ARG A 118 3.69 8.67 11.65
C ARG A 118 3.75 10.16 11.34
N ALA A 119 4.91 10.67 10.98
CA ALA A 119 5.08 12.09 10.63
C ALA A 119 4.23 12.47 9.42
N ALA A 120 4.16 11.59 8.41
CA ALA A 120 3.34 11.81 7.23
C ALA A 120 1.85 11.88 7.58
N ILE A 121 1.38 10.97 8.43
CA ILE A 121 -0.02 10.93 8.87
C ILE A 121 -0.36 12.16 9.71
N GLU A 122 0.50 12.56 10.63
CA GLU A 122 0.29 13.78 11.43
C GLU A 122 0.21 15.02 10.56
N ARG A 123 1.03 15.08 9.53
CA ARG A 123 1.05 16.22 8.61
C ARG A 123 -0.19 16.26 7.73
N ALA A 124 -0.76 15.12 7.35
CA ALA A 124 -1.97 15.01 6.55
C ALA A 124 -3.25 15.15 7.39
N ARG A 125 -3.12 15.18 8.69
CA ARG A 125 -4.23 15.29 9.63
C ARG A 125 -5.01 16.59 9.42
N PRO A 126 -6.35 16.51 9.30
CA PRO A 126 -7.20 17.68 9.11
C PRO A 126 -7.24 18.60 10.35
#